data_f28ea57f8061c85949213369e990af59
#
_entry.id   f28ea57f8061c85949213369e990af59
#
_cell.length_a   1.000
_cell.length_b   1.000
_cell.length_c   1.000
_cell.angle_alpha   90.00
_cell.angle_beta   90.00
_cell.angle_gamma   90.00
#
_symmetry.space_group_name_H-M   'P 1'
#
loop_
_entity.id
_entity.type
_entity.pdbx_description
1 polymer ?
#
loop_
_entity_poly.entity_id
_entity_poly.type
_entity_poly.pdbx_seq_one_letter_code
_entity_poly.pdbx_strand_id
1 'polypeptide(L)'
;QSSSDHFCADTLFSALCHTAGTLWGGDGIEVLCEQADTGRLLLSDSMPWRSREGEDVYYLPKPCAISQTKQEVPAGLRKAIKRMAWIPVPEMADFQSSLEGHGLYCPSEEPFGVHEARTMAAVHEGDDTTPYQVGAYRLKPSCGLYILVGCVDETQAQRLEKLLHALGTGGI
;
A
#
# COMPACT_ATOMS: atom_id res chain seq x y z
N GLN A 1 4.26 16.71 -8.32
CA GLN A 1 3.56 15.66 -7.54
C GLN A 1 4.62 14.72 -6.99
N SER A 2 4.67 14.56 -5.66
CA SER A 2 5.49 13.50 -5.05
C SER A 2 4.76 12.18 -5.27
N SER A 3 5.44 11.16 -5.80
CA SER A 3 4.87 9.82 -5.85
C SER A 3 4.78 9.28 -4.42
N SER A 4 3.63 8.69 -4.09
CA SER A 4 3.43 7.97 -2.84
C SER A 4 4.18 6.64 -2.89
N ASP A 5 4.63 6.16 -1.73
CA ASP A 5 5.21 4.83 -1.55
C ASP A 5 4.14 3.72 -1.45
N HIS A 6 2.87 4.09 -1.45
CA HIS A 6 1.69 3.23 -1.42
C HIS A 6 0.55 3.88 -2.21
N PHE A 7 -0.48 3.12 -2.54
CA PHE A 7 -1.72 3.61 -3.14
C PHE A 7 -2.92 3.29 -2.23
N CYS A 8 -3.92 4.17 -2.29
CA CYS A 8 -5.12 4.07 -1.48
C CYS A 8 -6.16 3.12 -2.11
N ALA A 9 -7.04 2.58 -1.27
CA ALA A 9 -8.11 1.67 -1.68
C ALA A 9 -9.04 2.27 -2.74
N ASP A 10 -9.35 3.56 -2.65
CA ASP A 10 -10.17 4.29 -3.62
C ASP A 10 -9.52 4.37 -5.02
N THR A 11 -8.20 4.55 -5.06
CA THR A 11 -7.43 4.52 -6.31
C THR A 11 -7.49 3.13 -6.96
N LEU A 12 -7.31 2.08 -6.15
CA LEU A 12 -7.44 0.70 -6.63
C LEU A 12 -8.86 0.40 -7.10
N PHE A 13 -9.87 0.78 -6.32
CA PHE A 13 -11.27 0.57 -6.68
C PHE A 13 -11.63 1.25 -8.01
N SER A 14 -11.18 2.50 -8.19
CA SER A 14 -11.35 3.24 -9.44
C SER A 14 -10.73 2.51 -10.63
N ALA A 15 -9.50 1.99 -10.46
CA ALA A 15 -8.81 1.22 -11.49
C ALA A 15 -9.52 -0.12 -11.79
N LEU A 16 -10.06 -0.80 -10.78
CA LEU A 16 -10.88 -2.01 -10.96
C LEU A 16 -12.17 -1.73 -11.71
N CYS A 17 -12.86 -0.63 -11.40
CA CYS A 17 -14.06 -0.20 -12.14
C CYS A 17 -13.75 0.07 -13.61
N HIS A 18 -12.65 0.75 -13.90
CA HIS A 18 -12.21 1.00 -15.27
C HIS A 18 -11.92 -0.31 -16.02
N THR A 19 -11.21 -1.23 -15.36
CA THR A 19 -10.90 -2.56 -15.93
C THR A 19 -12.16 -3.39 -16.14
N ALA A 20 -13.10 -3.36 -15.19
CA ALA A 20 -14.39 -4.05 -15.30
C ALA A 20 -15.23 -3.50 -16.47
N GLY A 21 -15.26 -2.18 -16.64
CA GLY A 21 -15.90 -1.52 -17.77
C GLY A 21 -15.33 -1.96 -19.12
N THR A 22 -14.00 -2.12 -19.17
CA THR A 22 -13.31 -2.60 -20.38
C THR A 22 -13.60 -4.06 -20.69
N LEU A 23 -13.64 -4.93 -19.67
CA LEU A 23 -13.84 -6.38 -19.85
C LEU A 23 -15.30 -6.81 -19.95
N TRP A 24 -16.20 -6.14 -19.21
CA TRP A 24 -17.57 -6.58 -19.01
C TRP A 24 -18.64 -5.50 -19.27
N GLY A 25 -18.22 -4.30 -19.70
CA GLY A 25 -19.14 -3.18 -19.94
C GLY A 25 -19.67 -2.54 -18.64
N GLY A 26 -20.75 -1.76 -18.81
CA GLY A 26 -21.39 -1.03 -17.69
C GLY A 26 -21.86 -1.92 -16.55
N ASP A 27 -22.45 -3.07 -16.87
CA ASP A 27 -22.94 -4.04 -15.88
C ASP A 27 -21.82 -4.52 -14.94
N GLY A 28 -20.57 -4.62 -15.46
CA GLY A 28 -19.42 -4.98 -14.66
C GLY A 28 -19.07 -3.94 -13.60
N ILE A 29 -19.22 -2.66 -13.92
CA ILE A 29 -19.02 -1.54 -12.99
C ILE A 29 -20.12 -1.51 -11.94
N GLU A 30 -21.39 -1.64 -12.37
CA GLU A 30 -22.55 -1.59 -11.46
C GLU A 30 -22.45 -2.68 -10.38
N VAL A 31 -22.07 -3.90 -10.77
CA VAL A 31 -21.87 -5.01 -9.82
C VAL A 31 -20.77 -4.71 -8.79
N LEU A 32 -19.65 -4.11 -9.21
CA LEU A 32 -18.59 -3.74 -8.26
C LEU A 32 -19.04 -2.63 -7.30
N CYS A 33 -19.74 -1.62 -7.81
CA CYS A 33 -20.26 -0.54 -6.99
C CYS A 33 -21.28 -1.07 -5.97
N GLU A 34 -22.24 -1.90 -6.37
CA GLU A 34 -23.21 -2.52 -5.47
C GLU A 34 -22.51 -3.36 -4.39
N GLN A 35 -21.49 -4.15 -4.76
CA GLN A 35 -20.75 -4.95 -3.80
C GLN A 35 -19.99 -4.10 -2.78
N ALA A 36 -19.42 -2.98 -3.20
CA ALA A 36 -18.73 -2.05 -2.31
C ALA A 36 -19.75 -1.33 -1.39
N ASP A 37 -20.83 -0.82 -1.92
CA ASP A 37 -21.87 -0.10 -1.17
C ASP A 37 -22.55 -0.99 -0.12
N THR A 38 -22.70 -2.26 -0.41
CA THR A 38 -23.29 -3.24 0.52
C THR A 38 -22.28 -3.87 1.48
N GLY A 39 -21.01 -3.47 1.42
CA GLY A 39 -19.93 -4.04 2.25
C GLY A 39 -19.58 -5.50 1.92
N ARG A 40 -20.00 -6.00 0.76
CA ARG A 40 -19.66 -7.35 0.29
C ARG A 40 -18.30 -7.41 -0.40
N LEU A 41 -17.76 -6.27 -0.78
CA LEU A 41 -16.38 -6.06 -1.24
C LEU A 41 -15.70 -5.07 -0.33
N LEU A 42 -14.60 -5.49 0.28
CA LEU A 42 -13.75 -4.64 1.11
C LEU A 42 -12.34 -4.63 0.53
N LEU A 43 -11.76 -3.45 0.42
CA LEU A 43 -10.38 -3.27 -0.05
C LEU A 43 -9.60 -2.47 0.99
N SER A 44 -8.40 -2.92 1.30
CA SER A 44 -7.46 -2.10 2.08
C SER A 44 -6.65 -1.17 1.18
N ASP A 45 -6.04 -0.15 1.78
CA ASP A 45 -4.89 0.51 1.18
C ASP A 45 -3.78 -0.51 0.93
N SER A 46 -2.87 -0.20 0.02
CA SER A 46 -1.70 -1.05 -0.19
C SER A 46 -0.72 -0.89 0.97
N MET A 47 -0.14 -1.99 1.38
CA MET A 47 0.81 -2.10 2.49
C MET A 47 2.10 -2.75 2.01
N PRO A 48 3.26 -2.43 2.59
CA PRO A 48 4.51 -3.01 2.17
C PRO A 48 4.71 -4.43 2.73
N TRP A 49 5.45 -5.23 1.98
CA TRP A 49 6.06 -6.47 2.43
C TRP A 49 7.54 -6.50 2.05
N ARG A 50 8.31 -7.35 2.73
CA ARG A 50 9.74 -7.54 2.46
C ARG A 50 10.12 -9.01 2.64
N SER A 51 10.87 -9.56 1.69
CA SER A 51 11.50 -10.86 1.86
C SER A 51 12.77 -10.73 2.71
N ARG A 52 12.86 -11.52 3.78
CA ARG A 52 14.02 -11.64 4.66
C ARG A 52 14.37 -13.11 4.79
N GLU A 53 15.60 -13.49 4.44
CA GLU A 53 16.10 -14.86 4.57
C GLU A 53 15.24 -15.93 3.90
N GLY A 54 14.49 -15.53 2.84
CA GLY A 54 13.59 -16.42 2.09
C GLY A 54 12.16 -16.47 2.63
N GLU A 55 11.84 -15.74 3.69
CA GLU A 55 10.49 -15.58 4.21
C GLU A 55 9.94 -14.17 3.95
N ASP A 56 8.67 -14.09 3.57
CA ASP A 56 7.99 -12.83 3.32
C ASP A 56 7.40 -12.28 4.62
N VAL A 57 7.89 -11.11 5.03
CA VAL A 57 7.40 -10.36 6.19
C VAL A 57 6.45 -9.29 5.71
N TYR A 58 5.20 -9.36 6.14
CA TYR A 58 4.15 -8.38 5.87
C TYR A 58 4.13 -7.31 6.95
N TYR A 59 3.77 -6.09 6.58
CA TYR A 59 3.73 -4.95 7.47
C TYR A 59 2.33 -4.36 7.53
N LEU A 60 1.91 -3.94 8.71
CA LEU A 60 0.65 -3.23 8.94
C LEU A 60 0.91 -1.76 9.29
N PRO A 61 -0.05 -0.86 9.07
CA PRO A 61 0.04 0.51 9.53
C PRO A 61 0.23 0.57 11.04
N LYS A 62 1.09 1.48 11.50
CA LYS A 62 1.24 1.72 12.92
C LYS A 62 -0.10 2.18 13.52
N PRO A 63 -0.63 1.49 14.56
CA PRO A 63 -1.84 1.92 15.24
C PRO A 63 -1.71 3.33 15.83
N CYS A 64 -2.77 4.15 15.69
CA CYS A 64 -2.89 5.42 16.39
C CYS A 64 -3.24 5.14 17.85
N ALA A 65 -2.24 4.88 18.68
CA ALA A 65 -2.42 4.60 20.10
C ALA A 65 -1.63 5.57 20.96
N ILE A 66 -2.18 5.88 22.13
CA ILE A 66 -1.50 6.71 23.14
C ILE A 66 -0.71 5.77 24.04
N SER A 67 0.61 5.98 24.11
CA SER A 67 1.46 5.22 25.03
C SER A 67 1.08 5.54 26.48
N GLN A 68 0.86 4.51 27.28
CA GLN A 68 0.65 4.60 28.72
C GLN A 68 1.96 4.46 29.51
N THR A 69 3.08 4.24 28.81
CA THR A 69 4.37 4.04 29.48
C THR A 69 4.82 5.28 30.21
N LYS A 70 5.27 5.09 31.45
CA LYS A 70 5.98 6.11 32.26
C LYS A 70 7.51 5.99 32.10
N GLN A 71 7.99 5.02 31.31
CA GLN A 71 9.42 4.85 31.09
C GLN A 71 9.99 6.00 30.27
N GLU A 72 11.20 6.43 30.65
CA GLU A 72 11.99 7.35 29.81
C GLU A 72 12.44 6.63 28.56
N VAL A 73 11.86 7.02 27.42
CA VAL A 73 12.28 6.54 26.10
C VAL A 73 13.41 7.43 25.61
N PRO A 74 14.58 6.88 25.23
CA PRO A 74 15.66 7.66 24.65
C PRO A 74 15.18 8.53 23.48
N ALA A 75 15.67 9.77 23.38
CA ALA A 75 15.19 10.75 22.39
C ALA A 75 15.30 10.24 20.94
N GLY A 76 16.38 9.52 20.61
CA GLY A 76 16.54 8.89 19.29
C GLY A 76 15.48 7.85 18.99
N LEU A 77 15.20 6.97 19.94
CA LEU A 77 14.20 5.91 19.81
C LEU A 77 12.78 6.51 19.71
N ARG A 78 12.47 7.53 20.50
CA ARG A 78 11.19 8.26 20.41
C ARG A 78 10.99 8.85 19.02
N LYS A 79 12.05 9.42 18.43
CA LYS A 79 12.01 9.99 17.08
C LYS A 79 11.81 8.90 16.01
N ALA A 80 12.48 7.74 16.16
CA ALA A 80 12.31 6.59 15.28
C ALA A 80 10.88 6.06 15.32
N ILE A 81 10.34 5.80 16.52
CA ILE A 81 8.95 5.35 16.72
C ILE A 81 7.94 6.37 16.14
N LYS A 82 8.20 7.67 16.31
CA LYS A 82 7.32 8.71 15.75
C LYS A 82 7.30 8.71 14.22
N ARG A 83 8.43 8.46 13.59
CA ARG A 83 8.58 8.44 12.11
C ARG A 83 8.12 7.15 11.47
N MET A 84 8.11 6.06 12.22
CA MET A 84 7.69 4.77 11.74
C MET A 84 6.23 4.80 11.31
N ALA A 85 5.96 4.38 10.08
CA ALA A 85 4.62 4.26 9.53
C ALA A 85 4.12 2.80 9.57
N TRP A 86 5.02 1.83 9.51
CA TRP A 86 4.75 0.42 9.30
C TRP A 86 5.38 -0.44 10.38
N ILE A 87 4.67 -1.48 10.82
CA ILE A 87 5.13 -2.45 11.82
C ILE A 87 5.07 -3.84 11.19
N PRO A 88 6.15 -4.66 11.29
CA PRO A 88 6.09 -6.05 10.88
C PRO A 88 5.01 -6.80 11.65
N VAL A 89 4.21 -7.60 10.97
CA VAL A 89 3.14 -8.39 11.63
C VAL A 89 3.66 -9.23 12.81
N PRO A 90 4.81 -9.92 12.71
CA PRO A 90 5.36 -10.68 13.85
C PRO A 90 5.73 -9.81 15.06
N GLU A 91 6.03 -8.52 14.86
CA GLU A 91 6.45 -7.60 15.92
C GLU A 91 5.30 -6.78 16.52
N MET A 92 4.07 -6.98 16.04
CA MET A 92 2.89 -6.19 16.47
C MET A 92 2.61 -6.36 17.97
N ALA A 93 2.75 -7.58 18.51
CA ALA A 93 2.56 -7.86 19.94
C ALA A 93 3.60 -7.14 20.81
N ASP A 94 4.87 -7.12 20.38
CA ASP A 94 5.95 -6.42 21.09
C ASP A 94 5.72 -4.91 21.08
N PHE A 95 5.26 -4.38 19.94
CA PHE A 95 4.88 -2.96 19.84
C PHE A 95 3.74 -2.62 20.81
N GLN A 96 2.67 -3.42 20.84
CA GLN A 96 1.55 -3.22 21.77
C GLN A 96 2.01 -3.29 23.22
N SER A 97 2.81 -4.28 23.60
CA SER A 97 3.37 -4.40 24.96
C SER A 97 4.19 -3.17 25.35
N SER A 98 4.93 -2.59 24.40
CA SER A 98 5.69 -1.36 24.66
C SER A 98 4.80 -0.14 24.91
N LEU A 99 3.63 -0.06 24.31
CA LEU A 99 2.65 1.00 24.57
C LEU A 99 2.04 0.89 25.98
N GLU A 100 1.90 -0.32 26.49
CA GLU A 100 1.42 -0.62 27.84
C GLU A 100 2.50 -0.42 28.92
N GLY A 101 3.74 -0.17 28.52
CA GLY A 101 4.87 0.06 29.43
C GLY A 101 5.71 -1.20 29.72
N HIS A 102 5.51 -2.27 28.97
CA HIS A 102 6.26 -3.51 29.06
C HIS A 102 7.40 -3.54 28.03
N GLY A 103 8.53 -2.94 28.38
CA GLY A 103 9.72 -2.88 27.50
C GLY A 103 9.72 -1.71 26.52
N LEU A 104 10.70 -1.72 25.62
CA LEU A 104 10.88 -0.71 24.58
C LEU A 104 10.88 -1.39 23.21
N TYR A 105 10.02 -0.94 22.31
CA TYR A 105 10.03 -1.37 20.92
C TYR A 105 11.10 -0.59 20.13
N CYS A 106 11.94 -1.34 19.40
CA CYS A 106 12.99 -0.77 18.55
C CYS A 106 12.65 -1.01 17.07
N PRO A 107 12.14 0.00 16.35
CA PRO A 107 11.75 -0.17 14.96
C PRO A 107 12.96 -0.40 14.05
N SER A 108 12.78 -1.20 13.00
CA SER A 108 13.69 -1.25 11.87
C SER A 108 13.50 0.01 11.02
N GLU A 109 14.57 0.76 10.77
CA GLU A 109 14.52 2.00 9.96
C GLU A 109 14.81 1.75 8.47
N GLU A 110 14.92 0.52 8.03
CA GLU A 110 15.28 0.23 6.65
C GLU A 110 14.15 0.54 5.65
N PRO A 111 14.35 1.45 4.68
CA PRO A 111 13.31 1.83 3.73
C PRO A 111 12.98 0.71 2.74
N PHE A 112 11.73 0.62 2.31
CA PHE A 112 11.26 -0.35 1.29
C PHE A 112 11.68 0.01 -0.13
N GLY A 113 12.01 1.26 -0.37
CA GLY A 113 12.37 1.78 -1.69
C GLY A 113 13.10 3.10 -1.61
N VAL A 114 13.27 3.74 -2.74
CA VAL A 114 13.91 5.04 -2.89
C VAL A 114 13.08 5.97 -3.75
N HIS A 115 13.07 7.26 -3.41
CA HIS A 115 12.49 8.29 -4.26
C HIS A 115 13.50 8.65 -5.36
N GLU A 116 13.03 8.67 -6.59
CA GLU A 116 13.80 9.03 -7.79
C GLU A 116 13.09 10.15 -8.54
N ALA A 117 13.87 11.04 -9.14
CA ALA A 117 13.36 11.97 -10.14
C ALA A 117 13.61 11.37 -11.52
N ARG A 118 12.55 11.20 -12.31
CA ARG A 118 12.64 10.76 -13.71
C ARG A 118 12.34 11.92 -14.61
N THR A 119 13.22 12.17 -15.58
CA THR A 119 12.96 13.14 -16.65
C THR A 119 12.11 12.45 -17.71
N MET A 120 10.96 13.02 -17.97
CA MET A 120 10.04 12.63 -19.04
C MET A 120 10.01 13.72 -20.09
N ALA A 121 9.56 13.40 -21.29
CA ALA A 121 9.43 14.36 -22.39
C ALA A 121 7.95 14.44 -22.79
N ALA A 122 7.39 15.64 -22.75
CA ALA A 122 6.08 15.92 -23.36
C ALA A 122 6.31 16.20 -24.84
N VAL A 123 5.75 15.38 -25.70
CA VAL A 123 5.76 15.56 -27.16
C VAL A 123 4.42 16.16 -27.57
N HIS A 124 4.42 17.39 -28.08
CA HIS A 124 3.26 18.03 -28.64
C HIS A 124 3.38 18.02 -30.18
N GLU A 125 2.28 17.80 -30.89
CA GLU A 125 2.28 17.87 -32.36
C GLU A 125 2.70 19.26 -32.80
N GLY A 126 3.86 19.36 -33.49
CA GLY A 126 4.38 20.58 -34.07
C GLY A 126 5.26 21.46 -33.18
N ASP A 127 5.52 21.06 -31.93
CA ASP A 127 6.34 21.83 -30.98
C ASP A 127 7.60 21.08 -30.54
N ASP A 128 8.57 21.83 -30.01
CA ASP A 128 9.78 21.29 -29.40
C ASP A 128 9.41 20.47 -28.14
N THR A 129 10.06 19.33 -28.01
CA THR A 129 9.90 18.44 -26.85
C THR A 129 10.29 19.14 -25.56
N THR A 130 9.34 19.30 -24.64
CA THR A 130 9.59 19.93 -23.34
C THR A 130 9.88 18.87 -22.28
N PRO A 131 11.09 18.84 -21.69
CA PRO A 131 11.41 17.93 -20.60
C PRO A 131 10.72 18.37 -19.31
N TYR A 132 10.14 17.41 -18.57
CA TYR A 132 9.61 17.64 -17.23
C TYR A 132 10.04 16.52 -16.29
N GLN A 133 10.07 16.82 -14.98
CA GLN A 133 10.46 15.84 -13.98
C GLN A 133 9.23 15.26 -13.27
N VAL A 134 9.23 13.94 -13.13
CA VAL A 134 8.23 13.19 -12.37
C VAL A 134 8.93 12.50 -11.19
N GLY A 135 8.40 12.72 -9.99
CA GLY A 135 8.81 11.94 -8.84
C GLY A 135 8.31 10.51 -8.98
N ALA A 136 9.17 9.53 -8.78
CA ALA A 136 8.84 8.12 -8.75
C ALA A 136 9.35 7.49 -7.45
N TYR A 137 8.61 6.52 -6.91
CA TYR A 137 9.09 5.69 -5.81
C TYR A 137 9.42 4.30 -6.36
N ARG A 138 10.67 3.87 -6.22
CA ARG A 138 11.13 2.57 -6.69
C ARG A 138 11.34 1.64 -5.51
N LEU A 139 10.55 0.57 -5.44
CA LEU A 139 10.73 -0.49 -4.45
C LEU A 139 12.06 -1.21 -4.65
N LYS A 140 12.69 -1.68 -3.56
CA LYS A 140 13.85 -2.57 -3.59
C LYS A 140 13.46 -3.94 -4.14
N PRO A 141 14.40 -4.72 -4.72
CA PRO A 141 14.11 -6.02 -5.32
C PRO A 141 13.43 -7.03 -4.39
N SER A 142 13.72 -6.96 -3.09
CA SER A 142 13.13 -7.83 -2.06
C SER A 142 11.90 -7.22 -1.36
N CYS A 143 11.31 -6.17 -1.92
CA CYS A 143 10.18 -5.48 -1.36
C CYS A 143 9.05 -5.36 -2.37
N GLY A 144 7.82 -5.34 -1.90
CA GLY A 144 6.64 -5.14 -2.71
C GLY A 144 5.50 -4.52 -1.92
N LEU A 145 4.35 -4.41 -2.57
CA LEU A 145 3.10 -3.99 -1.96
C LEU A 145 2.11 -5.15 -2.00
N TYR A 146 1.25 -5.23 -1.02
CA TYR A 146 0.12 -6.14 -0.96
C TYR A 146 -1.13 -5.39 -0.53
N ILE A 147 -2.28 -5.97 -0.77
CA ILE A 147 -3.59 -5.49 -0.34
C ILE A 147 -4.34 -6.63 0.36
N LEU A 148 -5.25 -6.27 1.24
CA LEU A 148 -6.23 -7.20 1.80
C LEU A 148 -7.55 -7.00 1.07
N VAL A 149 -8.15 -8.09 0.64
CA VAL A 149 -9.44 -8.09 -0.05
C VAL A 149 -10.40 -8.96 0.74
N GLY A 150 -11.51 -8.36 1.17
CA GLY A 150 -12.64 -9.08 1.75
C GLY A 150 -13.71 -9.30 0.70
N CYS A 151 -14.13 -10.55 0.49
CA CYS A 151 -15.22 -10.95 -0.40
C CYS A 151 -16.08 -12.01 0.28
N VAL A 152 -17.33 -12.15 -0.17
CA VAL A 152 -18.32 -13.00 0.51
C VAL A 152 -18.29 -14.46 0.06
N ASP A 153 -17.79 -14.74 -1.15
CA ASP A 153 -17.74 -16.07 -1.73
C ASP A 153 -16.60 -16.25 -2.74
N GLU A 154 -16.31 -17.49 -3.07
CA GLU A 154 -15.26 -17.89 -4.01
C GLU A 154 -15.48 -17.35 -5.42
N THR A 155 -16.72 -17.24 -5.87
CA THR A 155 -17.06 -16.72 -7.20
C THR A 155 -16.66 -15.25 -7.33
N GLN A 156 -16.92 -14.47 -6.28
CA GLN A 156 -16.48 -13.08 -6.21
C GLN A 156 -14.94 -12.98 -6.16
N ALA A 157 -14.29 -13.83 -5.37
CA ALA A 157 -12.83 -13.87 -5.28
C ALA A 157 -12.18 -14.12 -6.66
N GLN A 158 -12.64 -15.14 -7.38
CA GLN A 158 -12.14 -15.47 -8.72
C GLN A 158 -12.41 -14.34 -9.74
N ARG A 159 -13.53 -13.65 -9.62
CA ARG A 159 -13.84 -12.50 -10.47
C ARG A 159 -12.89 -11.33 -10.21
N LEU A 160 -12.59 -11.05 -8.95
CA LEU A 160 -11.62 -10.02 -8.55
C LEU A 160 -10.20 -10.38 -8.97
N GLU A 161 -9.81 -11.64 -8.85
CA GLU A 161 -8.51 -12.13 -9.32
C GLU A 161 -8.31 -11.87 -10.82
N LYS A 162 -9.33 -12.13 -11.64
CA LYS A 162 -9.31 -11.82 -13.07
C LYS A 162 -9.14 -10.34 -13.35
N LEU A 163 -9.83 -9.48 -12.57
CA LEU A 163 -9.69 -8.03 -12.70
C LEU A 163 -8.30 -7.55 -12.31
N LEU A 164 -7.78 -8.02 -11.19
CA LEU A 164 -6.43 -7.68 -10.71
C LEU A 164 -5.36 -8.14 -11.69
N HIS A 165 -5.52 -9.34 -12.26
CA HIS A 165 -4.60 -9.84 -13.27
C HIS A 165 -4.64 -8.99 -14.55
N ALA A 166 -5.83 -8.64 -15.03
CA ALA A 166 -5.98 -7.79 -16.22
C ALA A 166 -5.43 -6.37 -15.97
N LEU A 167 -5.66 -5.81 -14.77
CA LEU A 167 -5.11 -4.53 -14.36
C LEU A 167 -3.57 -4.56 -14.33
N GLY A 168 -2.98 -5.62 -13.76
CA GLY A 168 -1.52 -5.78 -13.70
C GLY A 168 -0.85 -5.96 -15.06
N THR A 169 -1.54 -6.50 -16.05
CA THR A 169 -1.03 -6.65 -17.42
C THR A 169 -1.24 -5.42 -18.28
N GLY A 170 -2.30 -4.65 -18.03
CA GLY A 170 -2.65 -3.44 -18.78
C GLY A 170 -1.93 -2.17 -18.31
N GLY A 171 -1.38 -2.19 -17.10
CA GLY A 171 -0.85 -1.01 -16.41
C GLY A 171 -1.98 -0.14 -15.82
N ILE A 172 -1.61 0.70 -14.86
CA ILE A 172 -2.48 1.73 -14.25
C ILE A 172 -2.08 3.08 -14.81
#